data_f18735b1bd37f680412859292d7f9f2f
#
_entry.id   f18735b1bd37f680412859292d7f9f2f
#
_cell.length_a   1.000
_cell.length_b   1.000
_cell.length_c   1.000
_cell.angle_alpha   90.00
_cell.angle_beta   90.00
_cell.angle_gamma   90.00
#
_symmetry.space_group_name_H-M   'P 1'
#
loop_
_entity.id
_entity.type
_entity.pdbx_description
1 polymer ?
#
loop_
_entity_poly.entity_id
_entity_poly.type
_entity_poly.pdbx_seq_one_letter_code
_entity_poly.pdbx_strand_id
1 'polypeptide(L)' 'MERDDFVAEGKLEVGPSERFFVFLDGDYLGQRLADHFRLPEERGYTDFGHVRVTVERLEEPEA' A
#
# COMPACT_ATOMS: atom_id res chain seq x y z
N MET A 1 20.00 11.91 -2.60
CA MET A 1 19.54 10.80 -3.42
C MET A 1 18.13 10.41 -3.02
N GLU A 2 17.28 10.32 -4.00
CA GLU A 2 15.92 9.96 -3.72
C GLU A 2 15.78 8.47 -3.47
N ARG A 3 14.90 8.16 -2.55
CA ARG A 3 14.63 6.78 -2.22
C ARG A 3 13.28 6.40 -2.83
N ASP A 4 13.29 5.32 -3.57
CA ASP A 4 12.08 4.82 -4.19
C ASP A 4 11.44 3.74 -3.32
N ASP A 5 11.60 3.89 -2.01
CA ASP A 5 11.07 2.93 -1.07
C ASP A 5 9.75 3.40 -0.50
N PHE A 6 8.88 2.46 -0.28
CA PHE A 6 7.63 2.74 0.41
C PHE A 6 7.51 1.75 1.57
N VAL A 7 7.42 2.30 2.77
CA VAL A 7 7.24 1.49 3.97
C VAL A 7 6.11 2.11 4.78
N ALA A 8 5.20 1.28 5.24
CA ALA A 8 4.10 1.77 6.06
C ALA A 8 3.73 0.71 7.07
N GLU A 9 3.24 1.15 8.21
CA GLU A 9 2.76 0.27 9.25
C GLU A 9 1.35 0.66 9.61
N GLY A 10 0.57 -0.33 10.00
CA GLY A 10 -0.78 -0.08 10.41
C GLY A 10 -1.59 -1.35 10.37
N LYS A 11 -2.87 -1.21 10.58
CA LYS A 11 -3.77 -2.34 10.55
C LYS A 11 -4.12 -2.66 9.10
N LEU A 12 -3.71 -3.83 8.65
CA LEU A 12 -3.97 -4.27 7.29
C LEU A 12 -5.24 -5.09 7.27
N GLU A 13 -6.14 -4.72 6.37
CA GLU A 13 -7.37 -5.45 6.20
C GLU A 13 -7.52 -5.83 4.74
N VAL A 14 -7.87 -7.09 4.52
CA VAL A 14 -8.09 -7.59 3.16
C VAL A 14 -9.51 -8.12 3.11
N GLY A 15 -10.33 -7.47 2.34
CA GLY A 15 -11.74 -7.80 2.30
C GLY A 15 -12.10 -8.74 1.16
N PRO A 16 -13.08 -9.61 1.40
CA PRO A 16 -13.58 -10.49 0.35
C PRO A 16 -14.51 -9.72 -0.58
N SER A 17 -14.19 -9.72 -1.82
CA SER A 17 -15.08 -9.21 -2.85
C SER A 17 -14.64 -9.88 -4.14
N GLU A 18 -15.19 -9.45 -5.26
CA GLU A 18 -14.75 -10.03 -6.55
C GLU A 18 -13.26 -9.88 -6.70
N ARG A 19 -12.71 -8.83 -6.12
CA ARG A 19 -11.28 -8.61 -6.05
C ARG A 19 -10.98 -8.26 -4.62
N PHE A 20 -9.93 -8.83 -4.09
CA PHE A 20 -9.58 -8.53 -2.72
C PHE A 20 -9.04 -7.11 -2.61
N PHE A 21 -9.76 -6.30 -1.87
CA PHE A 21 -9.32 -4.93 -1.60
C PHE A 21 -8.45 -4.94 -0.35
N VAL A 22 -7.42 -4.13 -0.38
CA VAL A 22 -6.46 -4.04 0.71
C VAL A 22 -6.51 -2.65 1.31
N PHE A 23 -6.70 -2.59 2.62
CA PHE A 23 -6.74 -1.32 3.35
C PHE A 23 -5.65 -1.31 4.39
N LEU A 24 -5.03 -0.16 4.54
CA LEU A 24 -4.07 0.06 5.61
C LEU A 24 -4.56 1.24 6.43
N ASP A 25 -4.93 0.97 7.69
CA ASP A 25 -5.52 1.98 8.58
C ASP A 25 -6.74 2.65 7.96
N GLY A 26 -7.54 1.87 7.23
CA GLY A 26 -8.76 2.38 6.64
C GLY A 26 -8.62 3.03 5.28
N ASP A 27 -7.40 3.21 4.81
CA ASP A 27 -7.16 3.78 3.49
C ASP A 27 -6.78 2.69 2.50
N TYR A 28 -7.16 2.87 1.26
CA TYR A 28 -6.71 1.95 0.22
C TYR A 28 -5.18 1.97 0.15
N LEU A 29 -4.60 0.79 0.13
CA LEU A 29 -3.14 0.72 0.03
C LEU A 29 -2.65 1.37 -1.27
N GLY A 30 -3.41 1.20 -2.34
CA GLY A 30 -3.06 1.86 -3.60
C GLY A 30 -3.03 3.37 -3.48
N GLN A 31 -3.95 3.93 -2.70
CA GLN A 31 -3.97 5.38 -2.49
C GLN A 31 -2.73 5.82 -1.72
N ARG A 32 -2.32 5.01 -0.75
CA ARG A 32 -1.10 5.31 0.01
C ARG A 32 0.12 5.34 -0.90
N LEU A 33 0.18 4.38 -1.82
CA LEU A 33 1.28 4.35 -2.79
C LEU A 33 1.24 5.55 -3.71
N ALA A 34 0.05 5.90 -4.18
CA ALA A 34 -0.09 7.04 -5.08
C ALA A 34 0.34 8.34 -4.40
N ASP A 35 -0.04 8.49 -3.13
CA ASP A 35 0.33 9.70 -2.39
C ASP A 35 1.84 9.76 -2.14
N HIS A 36 2.42 8.63 -1.80
CA HIS A 36 3.85 8.58 -1.49
C HIS A 36 4.70 8.90 -2.71
N PHE A 37 4.36 8.31 -3.84
CA PHE A 37 5.12 8.51 -5.07
C PHE A 37 4.58 9.62 -5.94
N ARG A 38 3.52 10.30 -5.49
CA ARG A 38 2.90 11.41 -6.22
C ARG A 38 2.53 11.01 -7.64
N LEU A 39 1.78 9.92 -7.73
CA LEU A 39 1.38 9.42 -9.03
C LEU A 39 0.33 10.32 -9.66
N PRO A 40 0.32 10.42 -10.98
CA PRO A 40 -0.68 11.23 -11.66
C PRO A 40 -2.06 10.59 -11.55
N GLU A 41 -3.08 11.44 -11.52
CA GLU A 41 -4.45 10.96 -11.46
C GLU A 41 -5.01 10.72 -12.86
N GLU A 42 -4.22 10.13 -13.71
CA GLU A 42 -4.63 9.83 -15.07
C GLU A 42 -5.06 8.39 -15.18
N ARG A 43 -5.82 8.09 -16.20
CA ARG A 43 -6.23 6.72 -16.43
C ARG A 43 -5.03 5.87 -16.80
N GLY A 44 -5.08 4.62 -16.38
CA GLY A 44 -4.04 3.68 -16.69
C GLY A 44 -3.25 3.31 -15.47
N TYR A 45 -2.29 2.46 -15.67
CA TYR A 45 -1.46 1.97 -14.59
C TYR A 45 -0.06 2.53 -14.69
N THR A 46 0.51 2.84 -13.55
CA THR A 46 1.92 3.20 -13.49
C THR A 46 2.73 1.93 -13.27
N ASP A 47 3.64 1.66 -14.17
CA ASP A 47 4.47 0.46 -14.10
C ASP A 47 5.72 0.76 -13.29
N PHE A 48 5.87 0.08 -12.17
CA PHE A 48 7.04 0.25 -11.31
C PHE A 48 8.15 -0.75 -11.63
N GLY A 49 7.92 -1.62 -12.61
CA GLY A 49 8.88 -2.66 -12.92
C GLY A 49 8.83 -3.77 -11.89
N HIS A 50 9.96 -4.39 -11.69
CA HIS A 50 10.05 -5.47 -10.72
C HIS A 50 10.27 -4.90 -9.33
N VAL A 51 9.40 -5.27 -8.42
CA VAL A 51 9.50 -4.76 -7.05
C VAL A 51 9.36 -5.92 -6.08
N ARG A 52 9.72 -5.67 -4.84
CA ARG A 52 9.51 -6.62 -3.76
C ARG A 52 8.43 -6.09 -2.84
N VAL A 53 7.44 -6.91 -2.58
CA VAL A 53 6.38 -6.54 -1.64
C VAL A 53 6.48 -7.50 -0.46
N THR A 54 6.59 -6.95 0.72
CA THR A 54 6.73 -7.75 1.94
C THR A 54 5.64 -7.36 2.92
N VAL A 55 4.99 -8.37 3.50
CA VAL A 55 4.02 -8.14 4.55
C VAL A 55 4.52 -8.88 5.78
N GLU A 56 4.72 -8.15 6.85
CA GLU A 56 5.21 -8.72 8.09
C GLU A 56 4.19 -8.44 9.18
N ARG A 57 3.77 -9.51 9.86
CA ARG A 57 2.86 -9.34 10.97
C ARG A 57 3.63 -8.91 12.21
N LEU A 58 3.22 -7.79 12.76
CA LEU A 58 3.82 -7.27 13.97
C LEU A 58 2.89 -7.54 15.15
N GLU A 59 3.47 -7.57 16.34
CA GLU A 59 2.64 -7.70 17.52
C GLU A 59 1.84 -6.44 17.71
N GLU A 60 0.55 -6.63 18.00
CA GLU A 60 -0.28 -5.48 18.28
C GLU A 60 0.13 -4.84 19.59
N PRO A 61 0.23 -3.53 19.62
CA PRO A 61 0.51 -2.85 20.87
C PRO A 61 -0.68 -3.06 21.80
N GLU A 62 -0.39 -3.30 23.06
CA GLU A 62 -1.44 -3.44 24.03
C GLU A 62 -2.04 -2.08 24.34
N ALA A 63 -3.36 -2.05 24.35
CA ALA A 63 -4.07 -0.82 24.62
C ALA A 63 -4.01 -0.46 26.10
#